data_ac9e5a3ab06c0f24c9487eb39da5901f
#
_entry.id   ac9e5a3ab06c0f24c9487eb39da5901f
#
_cell.length_a   1.000
_cell.length_b   1.000
_cell.length_c   1.000
_cell.angle_alpha   90.00
_cell.angle_beta   90.00
_cell.angle_gamma   90.00
#
_symmetry.space_group_name_H-M   'P 1'
#
loop_
_entity.id
_entity.type
_entity.pdbx_description
1 polymer ?
#
loop_
_entity_poly.entity_id
_entity_poly.type
_entity_poly.pdbx_seq_one_letter_code
_entity_poly.pdbx_strand_id
1 'polypeptide(L)'
;MKILRVILGNQLFPISQINLSKDVPIFMAEDSGLCSYIKHHKSKIALFFSAMRSYRDQLKNNSYKVIYYDANNNFSTSYFEKLFHEVKSNKIKKIEIYEIEDKPFEKDFLEFCKTNNIEINFLPSPMFIDSRGAFKYFLGDKKFHLQANYYKQMRKKMNLLLEDNKPIGGKWSFDEDNRKKLPSGYKIPKLPTIKPYKEFSEISNVININFSNHPGELHSWMPHSYEQIVEWLEIFFKDRFREFGHYEDAIDKNEHFINHSVLSSSLNLGLITPKEVIDKSIAYAKKNDIPLNSLEGFIRQIIGWREFIRGIYQNYGDQMVTSNYWNHKNKLTAAWYDGSTGIEPLDEAIKGAQKYGYTHHINRLMILSNIMNLCNIDPNEIYKWFMEMFIDSSDWVMVPNVYGMGTFADGGIFATKPYICGSSYILRMSNFKKGDWCDIVDGLYWKFIEEKKDFFITNPRLSLMIRALEKLNPDRKKHIFECANNFINKVTQ
;
A
#
# COMPACT_ATOMS: atom_id res chain seq x y z
N MET A 1 -28.14 -0.95 28.39
CA MET A 1 -26.99 -0.05 28.18
C MET A 1 -27.07 0.49 26.75
N LYS A 2 -26.98 1.83 26.54
CA LYS A 2 -27.04 2.39 25.19
C LYS A 2 -25.70 2.19 24.48
N ILE A 3 -25.77 1.63 23.28
CA ILE A 3 -24.62 1.26 22.45
C ILE A 3 -24.61 2.18 21.23
N LEU A 4 -23.41 2.55 20.77
CA LEU A 4 -23.14 3.24 19.52
C LEU A 4 -22.18 2.36 18.68
N ARG A 5 -22.52 2.06 17.42
CA ARG A 5 -21.60 1.48 16.46
C ARG A 5 -20.82 2.60 15.77
N VAL A 6 -19.50 2.55 15.85
CA VAL A 6 -18.63 3.44 15.09
C VAL A 6 -18.10 2.71 13.86
N ILE A 7 -18.20 3.34 12.70
CA ILE A 7 -17.64 2.85 11.43
C ILE A 7 -16.70 3.93 10.88
N LEU A 8 -15.43 3.57 10.74
CA LEU A 8 -14.39 4.45 10.19
C LEU A 8 -14.44 4.44 8.65
N GLY A 9 -13.84 5.45 8.03
CA GLY A 9 -13.75 5.58 6.58
C GLY A 9 -13.00 4.44 5.87
N ASN A 10 -12.25 3.63 6.61
CA ASN A 10 -11.58 2.42 6.15
C ASN A 10 -12.20 1.12 6.68
N GLN A 11 -13.47 1.16 7.10
CA GLN A 11 -14.21 -0.01 7.62
C GLN A 11 -15.57 -0.18 6.91
N LEU A 12 -15.63 0.12 5.62
CA LEU A 12 -16.85 0.13 4.81
C LEU A 12 -17.19 -1.27 4.28
N PHE A 13 -17.26 -2.24 5.18
CA PHE A 13 -17.45 -3.65 4.83
C PHE A 13 -18.82 -3.92 4.22
N PRO A 14 -18.93 -4.87 3.25
CA PRO A 14 -20.21 -5.24 2.66
C PRO A 14 -21.22 -5.61 3.74
N ILE A 15 -22.39 -4.98 3.74
CA ILE A 15 -23.42 -5.16 4.80
C ILE A 15 -23.84 -6.62 4.95
N SER A 16 -23.81 -7.39 3.86
CA SER A 16 -24.10 -8.83 3.87
C SER A 16 -23.05 -9.69 4.58
N GLN A 17 -21.84 -9.16 4.82
CA GLN A 17 -20.73 -9.87 5.43
C GLN A 17 -20.47 -9.48 6.88
N ILE A 18 -21.23 -8.54 7.41
CA ILE A 18 -21.10 -8.04 8.78
C ILE A 18 -22.43 -8.11 9.53
N ASN A 19 -22.34 -8.24 10.85
CA ASN A 19 -23.53 -8.29 11.70
C ASN A 19 -23.84 -6.88 12.23
N LEU A 20 -24.80 -6.20 11.61
CA LEU A 20 -25.30 -4.88 12.03
C LEU A 20 -26.73 -5.04 12.59
N SER A 21 -26.96 -4.48 13.79
CA SER A 21 -28.29 -4.35 14.37
C SER A 21 -28.95 -3.04 13.94
N LYS A 22 -30.20 -3.08 13.49
CA LYS A 22 -30.98 -1.89 13.16
C LYS A 22 -31.34 -1.02 14.38
N ASP A 23 -31.27 -1.60 15.57
CA ASP A 23 -31.56 -0.90 16.83
C ASP A 23 -30.37 -0.08 17.35
N VAL A 24 -29.16 -0.40 16.89
CA VAL A 24 -27.94 0.30 17.27
C VAL A 24 -27.63 1.40 16.28
N PRO A 25 -27.59 2.68 16.70
CA PRO A 25 -27.23 3.77 15.79
C PRO A 25 -25.76 3.63 15.36
N ILE A 26 -25.50 4.04 14.12
CA ILE A 26 -24.18 4.00 13.48
C ILE A 26 -23.65 5.43 13.36
N PHE A 27 -22.45 5.67 13.88
CA PHE A 27 -21.73 6.94 13.75
C PHE A 27 -20.67 6.85 12.67
N MET A 28 -20.64 7.83 11.79
CA MET A 28 -19.63 8.05 10.77
C MET A 28 -19.36 9.55 10.64
N ALA A 29 -18.11 9.96 10.41
CA ALA A 29 -17.78 11.37 10.23
C ALA A 29 -16.65 11.58 9.22
N GLU A 30 -16.85 12.52 8.30
CA GLU A 30 -15.77 13.17 7.56
C GLU A 30 -15.07 14.17 8.49
N ASP A 31 -13.77 14.27 8.41
CA ASP A 31 -12.99 15.09 9.34
C ASP A 31 -11.79 15.75 8.67
N SER A 32 -11.61 17.06 8.88
CA SER A 32 -10.51 17.81 8.28
C SER A 32 -9.15 17.43 8.88
N GLY A 33 -9.08 17.14 10.17
CA GLY A 33 -7.85 16.74 10.84
C GLY A 33 -7.32 15.41 10.35
N LEU A 34 -8.23 14.42 10.18
CA LEU A 34 -7.86 13.11 9.59
C LEU A 34 -7.44 13.21 8.11
N CYS A 35 -7.83 14.26 7.41
CA CYS A 35 -7.39 14.52 6.04
C CYS A 35 -6.08 15.31 5.96
N SER A 36 -5.63 15.98 7.02
CA SER A 36 -4.56 16.96 7.00
C SER A 36 -3.36 16.66 7.91
N TYR A 37 -3.41 15.62 8.77
CA TYR A 37 -2.25 15.23 9.60
C TYR A 37 -1.03 14.84 8.72
N ILE A 38 -1.31 14.37 7.51
CA ILE A 38 -0.40 14.25 6.37
C ILE A 38 -1.11 14.88 5.17
N LYS A 39 -0.40 15.51 4.25
CA LYS A 39 -0.97 16.07 3.02
C LYS A 39 -1.35 14.97 2.04
N HIS A 40 -2.41 14.23 2.33
CA HIS A 40 -2.86 13.14 1.46
C HIS A 40 -3.18 13.61 0.04
N HIS A 41 -2.91 12.76 -0.94
CA HIS A 41 -3.28 12.97 -2.35
C HIS A 41 -4.77 13.35 -2.47
N LYS A 42 -5.08 14.38 -3.28
CA LYS A 42 -6.47 14.89 -3.43
C LYS A 42 -7.45 13.79 -3.83
N SER A 43 -7.06 12.89 -4.75
CA SER A 43 -7.91 11.75 -5.15
C SER A 43 -8.12 10.74 -4.02
N LYS A 44 -7.21 10.62 -3.03
CA LYS A 44 -7.43 9.80 -1.83
C LYS A 44 -8.56 10.35 -0.98
N ILE A 45 -8.54 11.65 -0.69
CA ILE A 45 -9.60 12.31 0.08
C ILE A 45 -10.94 12.16 -0.65
N ALA A 46 -10.95 12.38 -1.97
CA ALA A 46 -12.13 12.23 -2.81
C ALA A 46 -12.68 10.79 -2.78
N LEU A 47 -11.80 9.79 -2.84
CA LEU A 47 -12.21 8.38 -2.76
C LEU A 47 -12.84 8.06 -1.41
N PHE A 48 -12.21 8.50 -0.30
CA PHE A 48 -12.74 8.26 1.05
C PHE A 48 -14.12 8.90 1.21
N PHE A 49 -14.29 10.17 0.85
CA PHE A 49 -15.59 10.85 1.00
C PHE A 49 -16.65 10.23 0.09
N SER A 50 -16.31 9.91 -1.16
CA SER A 50 -17.23 9.23 -2.08
C SER A 50 -17.66 7.86 -1.55
N ALA A 51 -16.72 7.07 -1.01
CA ALA A 51 -17.01 5.75 -0.47
C ALA A 51 -17.82 5.83 0.83
N MET A 52 -17.47 6.73 1.75
CA MET A 52 -18.20 6.94 3.01
C MET A 52 -19.64 7.41 2.76
N ARG A 53 -19.86 8.36 1.85
CA ARG A 53 -21.21 8.84 1.48
C ARG A 53 -22.02 7.77 0.77
N SER A 54 -21.39 7.02 -0.15
CA SER A 54 -22.02 5.87 -0.80
C SER A 54 -22.47 4.82 0.22
N TYR A 55 -21.60 4.50 1.17
CA TYR A 55 -21.90 3.54 2.24
C TYR A 55 -22.99 4.05 3.20
N ARG A 56 -22.95 5.34 3.58
CA ARG A 56 -24.02 6.02 4.31
C ARG A 56 -25.38 5.83 3.63
N ASP A 57 -25.44 6.08 2.32
CA ASP A 57 -26.66 5.96 1.56
C ASP A 57 -27.16 4.51 1.51
N GLN A 58 -26.25 3.55 1.33
CA GLN A 58 -26.56 2.13 1.37
C GLN A 58 -27.12 1.71 2.73
N LEU A 59 -26.52 2.16 3.84
CA LEU A 59 -27.03 1.90 5.19
C LEU A 59 -28.43 2.49 5.39
N LYS A 60 -28.66 3.74 5.00
CA LYS A 60 -29.97 4.41 5.10
C LYS A 60 -31.04 3.69 4.27
N ASN A 61 -30.72 3.29 3.05
CA ASN A 61 -31.63 2.55 2.17
C ASN A 61 -32.02 1.17 2.75
N ASN A 62 -31.15 0.58 3.58
CA ASN A 62 -31.42 -0.65 4.33
C ASN A 62 -32.04 -0.40 5.72
N SER A 63 -32.54 0.83 5.98
CA SER A 63 -33.22 1.22 7.21
C SER A 63 -32.38 1.18 8.48
N TYR A 64 -31.06 1.37 8.37
CA TYR A 64 -30.19 1.59 9.54
C TYR A 64 -30.25 3.04 10.01
N LYS A 65 -30.12 3.27 11.31
CA LYS A 65 -30.03 4.61 11.91
C LYS A 65 -28.60 5.13 11.79
N VAL A 66 -28.36 6.06 10.85
CA VAL A 66 -27.01 6.59 10.58
C VAL A 66 -26.91 8.04 11.04
N ILE A 67 -25.98 8.31 11.91
CA ILE A 67 -25.52 9.63 12.32
C ILE A 67 -24.27 9.92 11.47
N TYR A 68 -24.37 10.87 10.55
CA TYR A 68 -23.30 11.17 9.60
C TYR A 68 -22.97 12.66 9.63
N TYR A 69 -21.70 12.95 9.91
CA TYR A 69 -21.13 14.29 9.79
C TYR A 69 -20.38 14.39 8.47
N ASP A 70 -20.87 15.17 7.53
CA ASP A 70 -20.19 15.47 6.27
C ASP A 70 -19.38 16.76 6.36
N ALA A 71 -18.61 17.05 5.30
CA ALA A 71 -17.75 18.24 5.25
C ALA A 71 -18.52 19.59 5.25
N ASN A 72 -19.84 19.59 5.10
CA ASN A 72 -20.69 20.79 5.21
C ASN A 72 -21.14 21.04 6.65
N ASN A 73 -21.01 20.05 7.53
CA ASN A 73 -21.47 20.09 8.90
C ASN A 73 -20.29 20.02 9.90
N ASN A 74 -19.85 21.19 10.41
CA ASN A 74 -18.79 21.27 11.41
C ASN A 74 -17.48 20.57 11.00
N PHE A 75 -17.06 20.77 9.75
CA PHE A 75 -15.88 20.08 9.21
C PHE A 75 -14.59 20.36 10.00
N SER A 76 -14.42 21.55 10.52
CA SER A 76 -13.29 21.97 11.34
C SER A 76 -13.30 21.42 12.78
N THR A 77 -14.47 20.94 13.26
CA THR A 77 -14.58 20.28 14.58
C THR A 77 -13.88 18.90 14.48
N SER A 78 -13.08 18.54 15.47
CA SER A 78 -12.32 17.28 15.43
C SER A 78 -13.24 16.05 15.47
N TYR A 79 -12.72 14.93 14.96
CA TYR A 79 -13.43 13.64 14.98
C TYR A 79 -13.92 13.26 16.37
N PHE A 80 -13.07 13.43 17.38
CA PHE A 80 -13.40 13.06 18.76
C PHE A 80 -14.39 14.03 19.41
N GLU A 81 -14.40 15.30 19.06
CA GLU A 81 -15.44 16.24 19.52
C GLU A 81 -16.81 15.92 18.92
N LYS A 82 -16.88 15.57 17.64
CA LYS A 82 -18.13 15.08 17.00
C LYS A 82 -18.62 13.80 17.70
N LEU A 83 -17.74 12.85 17.93
CA LEU A 83 -18.07 11.60 18.63
C LEU A 83 -18.53 11.87 20.07
N PHE A 84 -17.86 12.77 20.78
CA PHE A 84 -18.21 13.15 22.15
C PHE A 84 -19.58 13.80 22.24
N HIS A 85 -19.93 14.66 21.29
CA HIS A 85 -21.26 15.23 21.20
C HIS A 85 -22.34 14.15 21.15
N GLU A 86 -22.17 13.15 20.29
CA GLU A 86 -23.12 12.03 20.16
C GLU A 86 -23.16 11.15 21.41
N VAL A 87 -22.00 10.86 21.99
CA VAL A 87 -21.92 10.09 23.23
C VAL A 87 -22.68 10.75 24.37
N LYS A 88 -22.51 12.07 24.56
CA LYS A 88 -23.19 12.84 25.60
C LYS A 88 -24.70 12.97 25.33
N SER A 89 -25.07 13.43 24.15
CA SER A 89 -26.47 13.71 23.77
C SER A 89 -27.33 12.46 23.86
N ASN A 90 -26.80 11.31 23.46
CA ASN A 90 -27.51 10.04 23.45
C ASN A 90 -27.29 9.19 24.71
N LYS A 91 -26.47 9.66 25.68
CA LYS A 91 -26.10 8.94 26.91
C LYS A 91 -25.53 7.55 26.60
N ILE A 92 -24.62 7.48 25.63
CA ILE A 92 -23.92 6.26 25.21
C ILE A 92 -22.98 5.80 26.34
N LYS A 93 -22.94 4.49 26.59
CA LYS A 93 -22.08 3.87 27.60
C LYS A 93 -21.13 2.84 27.01
N LYS A 94 -21.41 2.40 25.78
CA LYS A 94 -20.61 1.41 25.08
C LYS A 94 -20.46 1.79 23.61
N ILE A 95 -19.24 1.67 23.09
CA ILE A 95 -18.94 1.77 21.67
C ILE A 95 -18.56 0.39 21.16
N GLU A 96 -19.14 0.02 20.02
CA GLU A 96 -18.71 -1.11 19.22
C GLU A 96 -18.02 -0.60 17.95
N ILE A 97 -16.83 -1.10 17.67
CA ILE A 97 -16.01 -0.73 16.51
C ILE A 97 -15.22 -1.95 16.04
N TYR A 98 -14.93 -2.06 14.75
CA TYR A 98 -14.00 -3.06 14.26
C TYR A 98 -12.57 -2.74 14.72
N GLU A 99 -11.70 -3.78 14.83
CA GLU A 99 -10.28 -3.57 15.11
C GLU A 99 -9.72 -2.45 14.23
N ILE A 100 -9.03 -1.50 14.85
CA ILE A 100 -8.41 -0.34 14.18
C ILE A 100 -6.99 -0.74 13.81
N GLU A 101 -6.65 -0.69 12.53
CA GLU A 101 -5.35 -1.20 12.08
C GLU A 101 -4.22 -0.20 12.25
N ASP A 102 -4.49 1.09 12.11
CA ASP A 102 -3.49 2.15 12.28
C ASP A 102 -3.33 2.49 13.77
N LYS A 103 -2.20 2.11 14.36
CA LYS A 103 -1.90 2.23 15.79
C LYS A 103 -2.02 3.64 16.36
N PRO A 104 -1.59 4.71 15.68
CA PRO A 104 -1.74 6.07 16.23
C PRO A 104 -3.21 6.39 16.50
N PHE A 105 -4.11 6.12 15.54
CA PHE A 105 -5.53 6.37 15.72
C PHE A 105 -6.19 5.41 16.72
N GLU A 106 -5.75 4.14 16.78
CA GLU A 106 -6.22 3.19 17.82
C GLU A 106 -5.88 3.70 19.22
N LYS A 107 -4.67 4.20 19.43
CA LYS A 107 -4.23 4.78 20.69
C LYS A 107 -5.09 5.97 21.10
N ASP A 108 -5.32 6.92 20.20
CA ASP A 108 -6.13 8.10 20.47
C ASP A 108 -7.58 7.74 20.78
N PHE A 109 -8.12 6.73 20.06
CA PHE A 109 -9.47 6.23 20.28
C PHE A 109 -9.63 5.55 21.64
N LEU A 110 -8.65 4.77 22.06
CA LEU A 110 -8.64 4.15 23.39
C LEU A 110 -8.54 5.20 24.52
N GLU A 111 -7.70 6.21 24.34
CA GLU A 111 -7.56 7.34 25.27
C GLU A 111 -8.90 8.11 25.40
N PHE A 112 -9.55 8.39 24.27
CA PHE A 112 -10.87 9.02 24.24
C PHE A 112 -11.89 8.21 25.03
N CYS A 113 -11.98 6.89 24.81
CA CYS A 113 -12.92 6.03 25.52
C CYS A 113 -12.64 5.98 27.02
N LYS A 114 -11.38 5.86 27.40
CA LYS A 114 -10.93 5.86 28.81
C LYS A 114 -11.30 7.17 29.53
N THR A 115 -10.97 8.30 28.93
CA THR A 115 -11.23 9.65 29.51
C THR A 115 -12.72 9.90 29.70
N ASN A 116 -13.57 9.35 28.85
CA ASN A 116 -15.01 9.57 28.90
C ASN A 116 -15.80 8.44 29.58
N ASN A 117 -15.13 7.46 30.20
CA ASN A 117 -15.73 6.29 30.86
C ASN A 117 -16.67 5.52 29.93
N ILE A 118 -16.24 5.24 28.69
CA ILE A 118 -16.96 4.51 27.67
C ILE A 118 -16.39 3.09 27.58
N GLU A 119 -17.23 2.07 27.71
CA GLU A 119 -16.85 0.71 27.43
C GLU A 119 -16.61 0.56 25.91
N ILE A 120 -15.52 -0.09 25.53
CA ILE A 120 -15.20 -0.39 24.14
C ILE A 120 -15.31 -1.90 23.88
N ASN A 121 -15.91 -2.25 22.76
CA ASN A 121 -16.00 -3.61 22.26
C ASN A 121 -15.41 -3.66 20.84
N PHE A 122 -14.21 -4.18 20.70
CA PHE A 122 -13.62 -4.41 19.40
C PHE A 122 -14.23 -5.66 18.75
N LEU A 123 -14.67 -5.50 17.52
CA LEU A 123 -15.17 -6.56 16.69
C LEU A 123 -14.05 -7.06 15.77
N PRO A 124 -13.97 -8.37 15.50
CA PRO A 124 -13.02 -8.89 14.51
C PRO A 124 -13.20 -8.20 13.17
N SER A 125 -12.10 -7.68 12.61
CA SER A 125 -12.13 -6.96 11.34
C SER A 125 -12.13 -7.92 10.15
N PRO A 126 -13.11 -7.83 9.21
CA PRO A 126 -13.07 -8.61 7.96
C PRO A 126 -11.99 -8.13 6.99
N MET A 127 -11.27 -7.05 7.30
CA MET A 127 -10.20 -6.50 6.47
C MET A 127 -9.02 -7.46 6.29
N PHE A 128 -8.87 -8.40 7.24
CA PHE A 128 -7.81 -9.41 7.24
C PHE A 128 -8.39 -10.80 7.52
N ILE A 129 -7.68 -11.83 7.05
CA ILE A 129 -8.07 -13.24 7.22
C ILE A 129 -7.56 -13.77 8.55
N ASP A 130 -6.34 -13.37 8.92
CA ASP A 130 -5.71 -13.81 10.15
C ASP A 130 -5.96 -12.83 11.30
N SER A 131 -6.08 -13.34 12.53
CA SER A 131 -6.18 -12.50 13.71
C SER A 131 -4.80 -11.96 14.13
N ARG A 132 -4.78 -10.85 14.87
CA ARG A 132 -3.57 -10.31 15.49
C ARG A 132 -2.83 -11.35 16.34
N GLY A 133 -3.58 -12.16 17.11
CA GLY A 133 -3.02 -13.21 17.95
C GLY A 133 -2.42 -14.37 17.16
N ALA A 134 -3.02 -14.77 16.05
CA ALA A 134 -2.51 -15.87 15.22
C ALA A 134 -1.16 -15.52 14.58
N PHE A 135 -0.98 -14.28 14.14
CA PHE A 135 0.31 -13.84 13.60
C PHE A 135 1.38 -13.80 14.70
N LYS A 136 1.06 -13.31 15.89
CA LYS A 136 1.98 -13.33 17.03
C LYS A 136 2.43 -14.77 17.36
N TYR A 137 1.53 -15.73 17.28
CA TYR A 137 1.87 -17.14 17.43
C TYR A 137 2.82 -17.65 16.31
N PHE A 138 2.62 -17.21 15.05
CA PHE A 138 3.54 -17.54 13.94
C PHE A 138 4.95 -17.01 14.18
N LEU A 139 5.09 -15.80 14.72
CA LEU A 139 6.39 -15.20 15.02
C LEU A 139 7.17 -16.07 16.00
N GLY A 140 6.57 -16.50 17.12
CA GLY A 140 7.25 -17.27 18.16
C GLY A 140 8.56 -16.59 18.58
N ASP A 141 9.54 -17.39 18.96
CA ASP A 141 10.88 -16.91 19.37
C ASP A 141 11.89 -16.86 18.21
N LYS A 142 11.42 -16.85 16.96
CA LYS A 142 12.30 -16.89 15.78
C LYS A 142 13.01 -15.54 15.59
N LYS A 143 14.29 -15.61 15.29
CA LYS A 143 15.12 -14.43 15.01
C LYS A 143 14.79 -13.75 13.67
N PHE A 144 14.29 -14.50 12.69
CA PHE A 144 13.97 -14.02 11.35
C PHE A 144 12.58 -14.46 10.93
N HIS A 145 11.83 -13.57 10.31
CA HIS A 145 10.46 -13.77 9.88
C HIS A 145 10.39 -13.75 8.36
N LEU A 146 10.33 -14.93 7.75
CA LEU A 146 10.26 -15.04 6.29
C LEU A 146 8.80 -15.12 5.83
N GLN A 147 8.42 -14.22 4.93
CA GLN A 147 7.09 -14.21 4.29
C GLN A 147 6.73 -15.56 3.66
N ALA A 148 7.69 -16.24 3.01
CA ALA A 148 7.46 -17.53 2.39
C ALA A 148 6.98 -18.62 3.39
N ASN A 149 7.47 -18.60 4.64
CA ASN A 149 7.04 -19.52 5.69
C ASN A 149 5.62 -19.21 6.15
N TYR A 150 5.29 -17.94 6.31
CA TYR A 150 3.94 -17.50 6.65
C TYR A 150 2.95 -17.86 5.56
N TYR A 151 3.28 -17.56 4.30
CA TYR A 151 2.45 -17.91 3.16
C TYR A 151 2.16 -19.41 3.07
N LYS A 152 3.19 -20.24 3.25
CA LYS A 152 3.01 -21.71 3.31
C LYS A 152 2.05 -22.13 4.43
N GLN A 153 2.17 -21.51 5.62
CA GLN A 153 1.26 -21.76 6.73
C GLN A 153 -0.17 -21.35 6.40
N MET A 154 -0.38 -20.17 5.81
CA MET A 154 -1.69 -19.67 5.42
C MET A 154 -2.34 -20.55 4.34
N ARG A 155 -1.59 -20.98 3.32
CA ARG A 155 -2.09 -21.94 2.32
C ARG A 155 -2.60 -23.25 2.96
N LYS A 156 -1.86 -23.77 3.93
CA LYS A 156 -2.28 -24.98 4.68
C LYS A 156 -3.51 -24.73 5.55
N LYS A 157 -3.53 -23.63 6.30
CA LYS A 157 -4.65 -23.23 7.17
C LYS A 157 -5.96 -23.09 6.39
N MET A 158 -5.89 -22.50 5.20
CA MET A 158 -7.05 -22.23 4.36
C MET A 158 -7.34 -23.35 3.32
N ASN A 159 -6.51 -24.38 3.28
CA ASN A 159 -6.56 -25.44 2.26
C ASN A 159 -6.58 -24.92 0.82
N LEU A 160 -5.69 -23.93 0.51
CA LEU A 160 -5.64 -23.26 -0.79
C LEU A 160 -4.54 -23.81 -1.68
N LEU A 161 -4.90 -24.13 -2.94
CA LEU A 161 -3.99 -24.65 -3.97
C LEU A 161 -3.18 -25.86 -3.48
N LEU A 162 -3.83 -26.73 -2.72
CA LEU A 162 -3.29 -27.98 -2.21
C LEU A 162 -4.05 -29.18 -2.76
N GLU A 163 -3.31 -30.26 -3.00
CA GLU A 163 -3.80 -31.60 -3.28
C GLU A 163 -3.01 -32.55 -2.38
N ASP A 164 -3.69 -33.37 -1.59
CA ASP A 164 -3.09 -34.27 -0.60
C ASP A 164 -2.04 -33.58 0.32
N ASN A 165 -2.36 -32.38 0.80
CA ASN A 165 -1.46 -31.52 1.59
C ASN A 165 -0.17 -31.07 0.88
N LYS A 166 -0.03 -31.32 -0.42
CA LYS A 166 1.08 -30.86 -1.27
C LYS A 166 0.63 -29.70 -2.14
N PRO A 167 1.53 -28.78 -2.49
CA PRO A 167 1.17 -27.66 -3.36
C PRO A 167 0.87 -28.17 -4.79
N ILE A 168 -0.23 -27.71 -5.37
CA ILE A 168 -0.56 -27.94 -6.78
C ILE A 168 0.60 -27.41 -7.63
N GLY A 169 1.01 -28.17 -8.66
CA GLY A 169 2.15 -27.84 -9.50
C GLY A 169 3.53 -28.09 -8.85
N GLY A 170 3.57 -28.75 -7.67
CA GLY A 170 4.81 -29.19 -7.00
C GLY A 170 5.62 -28.07 -6.30
N LYS A 171 5.25 -26.82 -6.46
CA LYS A 171 5.96 -25.66 -5.88
C LYS A 171 5.04 -24.84 -4.97
N TRP A 172 5.62 -24.28 -3.88
CA TRP A 172 4.92 -23.36 -3.00
C TRP A 172 4.78 -21.94 -3.58
N SER A 173 5.65 -21.55 -4.50
CA SER A 173 5.65 -20.27 -5.18
C SER A 173 6.16 -20.41 -6.60
N PHE A 174 5.57 -19.67 -7.54
CA PHE A 174 5.98 -19.54 -8.92
C PHE A 174 6.57 -18.17 -9.24
N ASP A 175 7.06 -17.45 -8.21
CA ASP A 175 7.63 -16.11 -8.32
C ASP A 175 8.75 -15.98 -9.39
N GLU A 176 9.52 -17.04 -9.60
CA GLU A 176 10.57 -17.07 -10.64
C GLU A 176 9.99 -16.96 -12.07
N ASP A 177 8.76 -17.45 -12.27
CA ASP A 177 8.08 -17.42 -13.57
C ASP A 177 7.40 -16.06 -13.84
N ASN A 178 7.34 -15.17 -12.82
CA ASN A 178 6.60 -13.90 -12.81
C ASN A 178 7.46 -12.67 -13.14
N ARG A 179 8.65 -12.85 -13.71
CA ARG A 179 9.64 -11.80 -13.94
C ARG A 179 9.96 -11.57 -15.41
N LYS A 180 8.93 -11.63 -16.27
CA LYS A 180 9.11 -11.40 -17.71
C LYS A 180 8.89 -9.93 -18.05
N LYS A 181 9.70 -9.44 -19.01
CA LYS A 181 9.46 -8.15 -19.67
C LYS A 181 8.27 -8.25 -20.60
N LEU A 182 7.51 -7.16 -20.75
CA LEU A 182 6.45 -7.09 -21.75
C LEU A 182 7.02 -7.30 -23.17
N PRO A 183 6.38 -8.13 -24.00
CA PRO A 183 6.75 -8.28 -25.41
C PRO A 183 6.56 -6.98 -26.18
N SER A 184 7.35 -6.79 -27.23
CA SER A 184 7.14 -5.65 -28.14
C SER A 184 5.73 -5.72 -28.76
N GLY A 185 5.01 -4.60 -28.71
CA GLY A 185 3.64 -4.52 -29.22
C GLY A 185 2.57 -5.12 -28.29
N TYR A 186 2.92 -5.50 -27.08
CA TYR A 186 1.92 -5.95 -26.09
C TYR A 186 0.87 -4.88 -25.85
N LYS A 187 -0.39 -5.26 -26.02
CA LYS A 187 -1.52 -4.33 -25.78
C LYS A 187 -1.95 -4.44 -24.32
N ILE A 188 -1.56 -3.45 -23.53
CA ILE A 188 -1.95 -3.37 -22.12
C ILE A 188 -3.45 -3.08 -22.03
N PRO A 189 -4.23 -3.93 -21.30
CA PRO A 189 -5.66 -3.68 -21.14
C PRO A 189 -5.93 -2.39 -20.36
N LYS A 190 -6.89 -1.59 -20.84
CA LYS A 190 -7.30 -0.35 -20.16
C LYS A 190 -8.00 -0.66 -18.84
N LEU A 191 -7.90 0.26 -17.88
CA LEU A 191 -8.72 0.21 -16.67
C LEU A 191 -10.21 0.39 -17.01
N PRO A 192 -11.13 -0.22 -16.23
CA PRO A 192 -12.54 0.07 -16.33
C PRO A 192 -12.83 1.54 -16.05
N THR A 193 -13.85 2.09 -16.72
CA THR A 193 -14.34 3.44 -16.41
C THR A 193 -15.35 3.36 -15.27
N ILE A 194 -15.12 4.12 -14.21
CA ILE A 194 -16.00 4.19 -13.05
C ILE A 194 -16.90 5.44 -13.14
N LYS A 195 -18.21 5.26 -12.92
CA LYS A 195 -19.12 6.38 -12.76
C LYS A 195 -18.83 7.07 -11.42
N PRO A 196 -18.52 8.38 -11.41
CA PRO A 196 -18.31 9.11 -10.16
C PRO A 196 -19.53 9.04 -9.24
N TYR A 197 -19.29 9.16 -7.93
CA TYR A 197 -20.38 9.28 -6.96
C TYR A 197 -21.24 10.53 -7.26
N LYS A 198 -22.54 10.45 -7.02
CA LYS A 198 -23.49 11.51 -7.38
C LYS A 198 -23.16 12.90 -6.82
N GLU A 199 -22.53 12.97 -5.63
CA GLU A 199 -22.11 14.22 -4.99
C GLU A 199 -20.62 14.55 -5.24
N PHE A 200 -19.97 13.97 -6.25
CA PHE A 200 -18.54 14.16 -6.51
C PHE A 200 -18.17 15.63 -6.80
N SER A 201 -19.06 16.39 -7.42
CA SER A 201 -18.85 17.84 -7.66
C SER A 201 -18.72 18.60 -6.34
N GLU A 202 -19.59 18.30 -5.37
CA GLU A 202 -19.54 18.90 -4.03
C GLU A 202 -18.25 18.50 -3.28
N ILE A 203 -17.91 17.21 -3.31
CA ILE A 203 -16.64 16.70 -2.73
C ILE A 203 -15.44 17.42 -3.34
N SER A 204 -15.45 17.63 -4.66
CA SER A 204 -14.38 18.34 -5.37
C SER A 204 -14.24 19.79 -4.89
N ASN A 205 -15.35 20.48 -4.67
CA ASN A 205 -15.34 21.84 -4.13
C ASN A 205 -14.76 21.88 -2.70
N VAL A 206 -15.17 20.96 -1.83
CA VAL A 206 -14.61 20.83 -0.47
C VAL A 206 -13.08 20.63 -0.53
N ILE A 207 -12.62 19.77 -1.41
CA ILE A 207 -11.18 19.48 -1.56
C ILE A 207 -10.41 20.69 -2.09
N ASN A 208 -10.92 21.37 -3.09
CA ASN A 208 -10.27 22.53 -3.68
C ASN A 208 -10.17 23.72 -2.71
N ILE A 209 -11.17 23.89 -1.83
CA ILE A 209 -11.16 24.93 -0.80
C ILE A 209 -10.23 24.59 0.36
N ASN A 210 -10.32 23.38 0.91
CA ASN A 210 -9.65 23.03 2.18
C ASN A 210 -8.28 22.37 2.00
N PHE A 211 -8.00 21.76 0.83
CA PHE A 211 -6.82 20.94 0.57
C PHE A 211 -6.10 21.32 -0.73
N SER A 212 -6.16 22.62 -1.13
CA SER A 212 -5.54 23.12 -2.35
C SER A 212 -4.04 22.86 -2.44
N ASN A 213 -3.35 22.86 -1.28
CA ASN A 213 -1.90 22.63 -1.15
C ASN A 213 -1.51 21.14 -0.99
N HIS A 214 -2.48 20.21 -1.07
CA HIS A 214 -2.23 18.78 -1.08
C HIS A 214 -1.74 18.30 -2.45
N PRO A 215 -0.91 17.24 -2.51
CA PRO A 215 -0.38 16.74 -3.77
C PRO A 215 -1.44 16.08 -4.66
N GLY A 216 -1.08 15.94 -5.92
CA GLY A 216 -1.79 15.16 -6.89
C GLY A 216 -2.97 15.84 -7.55
N GLU A 217 -3.40 15.21 -8.63
CA GLU A 217 -4.58 15.60 -9.38
C GLU A 217 -5.85 15.03 -8.73
N LEU A 218 -6.98 15.72 -8.93
CA LEU A 218 -8.26 15.30 -8.39
C LEU A 218 -9.05 14.52 -9.45
N HIS A 219 -9.11 13.22 -9.28
CA HIS A 219 -9.84 12.31 -10.17
C HIS A 219 -10.72 11.33 -9.40
N SER A 220 -11.87 10.97 -10.00
CA SER A 220 -12.73 9.88 -9.56
C SER A 220 -12.59 8.71 -10.53
N TRP A 221 -11.59 7.87 -10.33
CA TRP A 221 -11.32 6.73 -11.20
C TRP A 221 -11.36 5.37 -10.48
N MET A 222 -11.39 5.39 -9.14
CA MET A 222 -11.44 4.19 -8.31
C MET A 222 -12.88 3.85 -7.89
N PRO A 223 -13.21 2.55 -7.74
CA PRO A 223 -14.47 2.12 -7.17
C PRO A 223 -14.70 2.70 -5.76
N HIS A 224 -15.90 3.20 -5.53
CA HIS A 224 -16.32 3.78 -4.25
C HIS A 224 -17.53 3.05 -3.64
N SER A 225 -17.97 1.93 -4.23
CA SER A 225 -19.00 1.06 -3.66
C SER A 225 -18.68 -0.42 -3.87
N TYR A 226 -19.37 -1.28 -3.11
CA TYR A 226 -19.25 -2.73 -3.23
C TYR A 226 -19.59 -3.23 -4.64
N GLU A 227 -20.65 -2.72 -5.23
CA GLU A 227 -21.10 -3.12 -6.57
C GLU A 227 -20.02 -2.81 -7.62
N GLN A 228 -19.45 -1.61 -7.57
CA GLN A 228 -18.42 -1.19 -8.51
C GLN A 228 -17.12 -2.01 -8.35
N ILE A 229 -16.72 -2.35 -7.13
CA ILE A 229 -15.50 -3.14 -6.94
C ILE A 229 -15.68 -4.61 -7.36
N VAL A 230 -16.88 -5.16 -7.21
CA VAL A 230 -17.19 -6.50 -7.73
C VAL A 230 -17.12 -6.51 -9.25
N GLU A 231 -17.72 -5.54 -9.94
CA GLU A 231 -17.61 -5.38 -11.40
C GLU A 231 -16.14 -5.18 -11.84
N TRP A 232 -15.39 -4.34 -11.13
CA TRP A 232 -13.97 -4.13 -11.38
C TRP A 232 -13.15 -5.43 -11.30
N LEU A 233 -13.41 -6.24 -10.29
CA LEU A 233 -12.75 -7.53 -10.09
C LEU A 233 -13.08 -8.50 -11.22
N GLU A 234 -14.31 -8.53 -11.70
CA GLU A 234 -14.72 -9.37 -12.84
C GLU A 234 -14.02 -8.95 -14.14
N ILE A 235 -13.89 -7.64 -14.39
CA ILE A 235 -13.15 -7.11 -15.53
C ILE A 235 -11.65 -7.45 -15.41
N PHE A 236 -11.07 -7.33 -14.20
CA PHE A 236 -9.70 -7.77 -13.97
C PHE A 236 -9.51 -9.26 -14.33
N PHE A 237 -10.41 -10.11 -13.88
CA PHE A 237 -10.34 -11.54 -14.20
C PHE A 237 -10.39 -11.81 -15.68
N LYS A 238 -11.26 -11.12 -16.41
CA LYS A 238 -11.44 -11.29 -17.85
C LYS A 238 -10.24 -10.79 -18.65
N ASP A 239 -9.73 -9.61 -18.32
CA ASP A 239 -8.83 -8.89 -19.23
C ASP A 239 -7.35 -9.00 -18.84
N ARG A 240 -7.02 -9.25 -17.55
CA ARG A 240 -5.66 -9.15 -17.03
C ARG A 240 -5.17 -10.37 -16.28
N PHE A 241 -6.06 -11.15 -15.66
CA PHE A 241 -5.67 -12.18 -14.70
C PHE A 241 -4.79 -13.26 -15.32
N ARG A 242 -5.07 -13.64 -16.57
CA ARG A 242 -4.26 -14.64 -17.30
C ARG A 242 -2.79 -14.25 -17.39
N GLU A 243 -2.51 -12.98 -17.65
CA GLU A 243 -1.17 -12.46 -17.87
C GLU A 243 -0.55 -11.81 -16.63
N PHE A 244 -1.32 -11.73 -15.53
CA PHE A 244 -0.88 -11.12 -14.27
C PHE A 244 0.46 -11.70 -13.79
N GLY A 245 0.54 -13.04 -13.67
CA GLY A 245 1.75 -13.69 -13.19
C GLY A 245 2.96 -13.42 -14.07
N HIS A 246 2.86 -13.64 -15.38
CA HIS A 246 3.99 -13.48 -16.29
C HIS A 246 4.62 -12.08 -16.21
N TYR A 247 3.81 -11.04 -16.06
CA TYR A 247 4.24 -9.62 -16.13
C TYR A 247 4.05 -8.86 -14.82
N GLU A 248 4.00 -9.57 -13.69
CA GLU A 248 3.87 -8.97 -12.37
C GLU A 248 4.97 -7.92 -12.11
N ASP A 249 6.21 -8.22 -12.50
CA ASP A 249 7.39 -7.37 -12.32
C ASP A 249 7.72 -6.49 -13.54
N ALA A 250 6.92 -6.52 -14.60
CA ALA A 250 7.18 -5.71 -15.79
C ALA A 250 7.00 -4.21 -15.50
N ILE A 251 7.76 -3.39 -16.23
CA ILE A 251 7.68 -1.93 -16.16
C ILE A 251 7.40 -1.40 -17.57
N ASP A 252 6.46 -0.48 -17.70
CA ASP A 252 6.22 0.25 -18.94
C ASP A 252 6.35 1.76 -18.70
N LYS A 253 6.95 2.46 -19.67
CA LYS A 253 7.20 3.89 -19.59
C LYS A 253 5.91 4.71 -19.49
N ASN A 254 4.85 4.28 -20.17
CA ASN A 254 3.62 5.07 -20.33
C ASN A 254 2.45 4.52 -19.49
N GLU A 255 2.60 3.31 -18.90
CA GLU A 255 1.51 2.61 -18.24
C GLU A 255 1.85 2.21 -16.81
N HIS A 256 1.03 2.67 -15.87
CA HIS A 256 1.27 2.50 -14.43
C HIS A 256 0.51 1.32 -13.82
N PHE A 257 -0.37 0.67 -14.58
CA PHE A 257 -1.28 -0.37 -14.10
C PHE A 257 -0.96 -1.75 -14.66
N ILE A 258 -0.53 -1.84 -15.91
CA ILE A 258 -0.20 -3.05 -16.68
C ILE A 258 -1.29 -4.14 -16.46
N ASN A 259 -0.93 -5.31 -15.95
CA ASN A 259 -1.86 -6.41 -15.66
C ASN A 259 -2.24 -6.49 -14.16
N HIS A 260 -1.95 -5.45 -13.36
CA HIS A 260 -2.29 -5.44 -11.95
C HIS A 260 -3.80 -5.25 -11.72
N SER A 261 -4.29 -5.85 -10.62
CA SER A 261 -5.72 -5.80 -10.26
C SER A 261 -6.16 -4.43 -9.76
N VAL A 262 -5.25 -3.65 -9.17
CA VAL A 262 -5.51 -2.33 -8.58
C VAL A 262 -6.60 -2.38 -7.49
N LEU A 263 -6.61 -3.43 -6.67
CA LEU A 263 -7.59 -3.64 -5.60
C LEU A 263 -7.17 -3.05 -4.25
N SER A 264 -5.93 -2.59 -4.11
CA SER A 264 -5.33 -2.22 -2.82
C SER A 264 -6.14 -1.18 -2.04
N SER A 265 -6.56 -0.10 -2.69
CA SER A 265 -7.38 0.94 -2.04
C SER A 265 -8.75 0.42 -1.62
N SER A 266 -9.43 -0.37 -2.46
CA SER A 266 -10.73 -0.94 -2.13
C SER A 266 -10.68 -1.96 -1.00
N LEU A 267 -9.61 -2.79 -0.95
CA LEU A 267 -9.35 -3.67 0.18
C LEU A 267 -9.05 -2.88 1.47
N ASN A 268 -8.33 -1.76 1.36
CA ASN A 268 -7.97 -0.92 2.51
C ASN A 268 -9.13 -0.04 3.01
N LEU A 269 -10.13 0.23 2.17
CA LEU A 269 -11.40 0.83 2.58
C LEU A 269 -12.39 -0.19 3.16
N GLY A 270 -12.15 -1.50 2.92
CA GLY A 270 -13.09 -2.56 3.31
C GLY A 270 -14.22 -2.79 2.31
N LEU A 271 -14.23 -2.12 1.16
CA LEU A 271 -15.30 -2.26 0.14
C LEU A 271 -15.45 -3.69 -0.39
N ILE A 272 -14.38 -4.46 -0.35
CA ILE A 272 -14.36 -5.90 -0.63
C ILE A 272 -13.40 -6.58 0.35
N THR A 273 -13.71 -7.81 0.75
CA THR A 273 -12.86 -8.55 1.71
C THR A 273 -11.82 -9.43 1.02
N PRO A 274 -10.64 -9.65 1.62
CA PRO A 274 -9.61 -10.55 1.08
C PRO A 274 -10.16 -11.97 0.83
N LYS A 275 -11.02 -12.47 1.72
CA LYS A 275 -11.65 -13.78 1.57
C LYS A 275 -12.49 -13.85 0.30
N GLU A 276 -13.33 -12.86 0.05
CA GLU A 276 -14.17 -12.81 -1.15
C GLU A 276 -13.32 -12.76 -2.43
N VAL A 277 -12.26 -11.94 -2.45
CA VAL A 277 -11.35 -11.86 -3.60
C VAL A 277 -10.71 -13.21 -3.89
N ILE A 278 -10.25 -13.93 -2.86
CA ILE A 278 -9.64 -15.26 -3.03
C ILE A 278 -10.66 -16.27 -3.56
N ASP A 279 -11.84 -16.34 -2.95
CA ASP A 279 -12.90 -17.29 -3.34
C ASP A 279 -13.31 -17.08 -4.81
N LYS A 280 -13.52 -15.81 -5.22
CA LYS A 280 -13.84 -15.45 -6.60
C LYS A 280 -12.70 -15.76 -7.56
N SER A 281 -11.44 -15.53 -7.17
CA SER A 281 -10.26 -15.81 -8.01
C SER A 281 -10.14 -17.31 -8.30
N ILE A 282 -10.29 -18.15 -7.30
CA ILE A 282 -10.23 -19.62 -7.44
C ILE A 282 -11.38 -20.12 -8.29
N ALA A 283 -12.60 -19.62 -8.03
CA ALA A 283 -13.77 -20.01 -8.81
C ALA A 283 -13.64 -19.62 -10.30
N TYR A 284 -13.12 -18.43 -10.57
CA TYR A 284 -12.87 -17.98 -11.95
C TYR A 284 -11.77 -18.80 -12.63
N ALA A 285 -10.66 -19.04 -11.93
CA ALA A 285 -9.53 -19.78 -12.48
C ALA A 285 -9.90 -21.22 -12.87
N LYS A 286 -10.73 -21.90 -12.06
CA LYS A 286 -11.23 -23.24 -12.38
C LYS A 286 -12.07 -23.31 -13.67
N LYS A 287 -12.80 -22.22 -13.99
CA LYS A 287 -13.68 -22.16 -15.16
C LYS A 287 -12.96 -21.72 -16.44
N ASN A 288 -11.88 -20.96 -16.30
CA ASN A 288 -11.28 -20.22 -17.42
C ASN A 288 -9.82 -20.60 -17.69
N ASP A 289 -9.35 -21.72 -17.14
CA ASP A 289 -7.98 -22.24 -17.33
C ASP A 289 -6.89 -21.16 -17.15
N ILE A 290 -6.94 -20.45 -16.02
CA ILE A 290 -5.94 -19.45 -15.68
C ILE A 290 -4.61 -20.13 -15.35
N PRO A 291 -3.47 -19.68 -15.91
CA PRO A 291 -2.16 -20.23 -15.57
C PRO A 291 -1.88 -20.22 -14.07
N LEU A 292 -1.30 -21.31 -13.58
CA LEU A 292 -1.09 -21.51 -12.15
C LEU A 292 -0.17 -20.44 -11.54
N ASN A 293 0.83 -19.95 -12.27
CA ASN A 293 1.69 -18.86 -11.84
C ASN A 293 0.92 -17.54 -11.63
N SER A 294 -0.10 -17.27 -12.46
CA SER A 294 -0.98 -16.10 -12.29
C SER A 294 -1.91 -16.27 -11.09
N LEU A 295 -2.54 -17.42 -10.93
CA LEU A 295 -3.43 -17.72 -9.81
C LEU A 295 -2.67 -17.72 -8.47
N GLU A 296 -1.57 -18.48 -8.40
CA GLU A 296 -0.74 -18.57 -7.19
C GLU A 296 -0.12 -17.21 -6.85
N GLY A 297 0.45 -16.53 -7.86
CA GLY A 297 1.04 -15.21 -7.67
C GLY A 297 0.04 -14.21 -7.11
N PHE A 298 -1.18 -14.17 -7.65
CA PHE A 298 -2.22 -13.27 -7.16
C PHE A 298 -2.67 -13.59 -5.72
N ILE A 299 -2.92 -14.87 -5.42
CA ILE A 299 -3.28 -15.30 -4.06
C ILE A 299 -2.14 -14.99 -3.08
N ARG A 300 -0.88 -15.15 -3.50
CA ARG A 300 0.30 -14.85 -2.69
C ARG A 300 0.38 -13.37 -2.30
N GLN A 301 -0.07 -12.44 -3.14
CA GLN A 301 -0.13 -11.02 -2.77
C GLN A 301 -1.13 -10.78 -1.63
N ILE A 302 -2.24 -11.52 -1.58
CA ILE A 302 -3.30 -11.33 -0.60
C ILE A 302 -2.97 -12.05 0.71
N ILE A 303 -2.88 -13.38 0.72
CA ILE A 303 -2.67 -14.14 1.97
C ILE A 303 -1.19 -14.25 2.38
N GLY A 304 -0.27 -13.96 1.48
CA GLY A 304 1.15 -13.92 1.75
C GLY A 304 1.58 -12.51 2.19
N TRP A 305 1.61 -11.58 1.25
CA TRP A 305 2.18 -10.26 1.53
C TRP A 305 1.27 -9.37 2.37
N ARG A 306 0.00 -9.17 1.99
CA ARG A 306 -0.90 -8.27 2.72
C ARG A 306 -1.06 -8.67 4.20
N GLU A 307 -1.34 -9.94 4.46
CA GLU A 307 -1.48 -10.46 5.83
C GLU A 307 -0.16 -10.39 6.61
N PHE A 308 0.96 -10.75 5.96
CA PHE A 308 2.28 -10.72 6.57
C PHE A 308 2.71 -9.30 6.95
N ILE A 309 2.53 -8.33 6.08
CA ILE A 309 2.87 -6.92 6.32
C ILE A 309 2.05 -6.36 7.49
N ARG A 310 0.74 -6.66 7.55
CA ARG A 310 -0.09 -6.29 8.69
C ARG A 310 0.42 -6.90 9.99
N GLY A 311 0.79 -8.17 9.94
CA GLY A 311 1.33 -8.86 11.11
C GLY A 311 2.67 -8.28 11.57
N ILE A 312 3.58 -7.95 10.66
CA ILE A 312 4.84 -7.26 10.95
C ILE A 312 4.57 -5.88 11.58
N TYR A 313 3.67 -5.10 11.01
CA TYR A 313 3.31 -3.79 11.56
C TYR A 313 2.78 -3.88 12.99
N GLN A 314 1.85 -4.79 13.25
CA GLN A 314 1.25 -4.94 14.58
C GLN A 314 2.30 -5.29 15.67
N ASN A 315 3.37 -6.00 15.32
CA ASN A 315 4.37 -6.46 16.28
C ASN A 315 5.66 -5.61 16.30
N TYR A 316 6.03 -5.00 15.19
CA TYR A 316 7.30 -4.28 15.04
C TYR A 316 7.14 -2.82 14.56
N GLY A 317 5.92 -2.35 14.27
CA GLY A 317 5.69 -1.01 13.72
C GLY A 317 6.32 0.10 14.54
N ASP A 318 6.18 0.05 15.87
CA ASP A 318 6.74 1.06 16.78
C ASP A 318 8.29 1.09 16.76
N GLN A 319 8.92 -0.05 16.58
CA GLN A 319 10.36 -0.15 16.39
C GLN A 319 10.78 0.39 15.01
N MET A 320 10.02 0.05 13.97
CA MET A 320 10.34 0.44 12.60
C MET A 320 10.34 1.95 12.42
N VAL A 321 9.31 2.66 12.91
CA VAL A 321 9.20 4.13 12.73
C VAL A 321 10.31 4.93 13.39
N THR A 322 11.06 4.32 14.31
CA THR A 322 12.23 4.94 14.96
C THR A 322 13.56 4.45 14.36
N SER A 323 13.50 3.56 13.37
CA SER A 323 14.70 2.93 12.82
C SER A 323 15.29 3.72 11.65
N ASN A 324 16.60 3.84 11.65
CA ASN A 324 17.38 4.39 10.52
C ASN A 324 18.76 3.69 10.47
N TYR A 325 18.77 2.41 10.11
CA TYR A 325 19.96 1.55 10.11
C TYR A 325 21.13 2.13 9.32
N TRP A 326 20.85 2.80 8.19
CA TRP A 326 21.86 3.39 7.32
C TRP A 326 22.33 4.77 7.79
N ASN A 327 21.66 5.39 8.77
CA ASN A 327 21.89 6.77 9.22
C ASN A 327 21.73 7.79 8.08
N HIS A 328 20.70 7.62 7.25
CA HIS A 328 20.36 8.53 6.16
C HIS A 328 19.73 9.82 6.71
N LYS A 329 20.05 10.99 6.12
CA LYS A 329 19.68 12.31 6.67
C LYS A 329 19.16 13.30 5.63
N ASN A 330 19.31 13.00 4.33
CA ASN A 330 18.90 13.91 3.27
C ASN A 330 17.38 14.06 3.25
N LYS A 331 16.92 15.25 2.87
CA LYS A 331 15.49 15.55 2.70
C LYS A 331 15.13 15.65 1.23
N LEU A 332 13.86 15.48 0.94
CA LEU A 332 13.30 15.59 -0.40
C LEU A 332 13.19 17.06 -0.84
N THR A 333 13.54 17.34 -2.09
CA THR A 333 13.22 18.62 -2.76
C THR A 333 11.89 18.54 -3.51
N ALA A 334 11.42 19.66 -4.09
CA ALA A 334 10.21 19.71 -4.91
C ALA A 334 10.25 18.75 -6.12
N ALA A 335 11.45 18.46 -6.64
CA ALA A 335 11.63 17.56 -7.78
C ALA A 335 11.04 16.15 -7.56
N TRP A 336 10.95 15.68 -6.32
CA TRP A 336 10.33 14.41 -5.96
C TRP A 336 8.79 14.46 -5.97
N TYR A 337 8.22 15.65 -6.05
CA TYR A 337 6.77 15.82 -6.12
C TYR A 337 6.30 16.13 -7.54
N ASP A 338 7.09 16.85 -8.33
CA ASP A 338 6.73 17.27 -9.69
C ASP A 338 7.32 16.38 -10.81
N GLY A 339 8.21 15.44 -10.48
CA GLY A 339 8.82 14.54 -11.46
C GLY A 339 9.81 15.26 -12.38
N SER A 340 10.64 16.16 -11.82
CA SER A 340 11.68 16.91 -12.54
C SER A 340 13.10 16.56 -12.07
N THR A 341 13.31 15.34 -11.60
CA THR A 341 14.61 14.90 -11.07
C THR A 341 15.68 14.81 -12.14
N GLY A 342 15.32 14.39 -13.36
CA GLY A 342 16.18 14.15 -14.50
C GLY A 342 16.55 12.66 -14.70
N ILE A 343 15.99 11.75 -13.90
CA ILE A 343 16.03 10.30 -14.14
C ILE A 343 14.68 9.90 -14.76
N GLU A 344 14.66 9.64 -16.08
CA GLU A 344 13.43 9.40 -16.84
C GLU A 344 12.51 8.35 -16.19
N PRO A 345 12.98 7.13 -15.79
CA PRO A 345 12.11 6.16 -15.12
C PRO A 345 11.53 6.66 -13.78
N LEU A 346 12.29 7.45 -13.04
CA LEU A 346 11.86 8.03 -11.77
C LEU A 346 10.80 9.10 -11.98
N ASP A 347 11.06 10.00 -12.92
CA ASP A 347 10.14 11.10 -13.23
C ASP A 347 8.78 10.58 -13.73
N GLU A 348 8.78 9.54 -14.57
CA GLU A 348 7.53 8.90 -15.02
C GLU A 348 6.78 8.21 -13.87
N ALA A 349 7.48 7.54 -12.95
CA ALA A 349 6.85 6.94 -11.77
C ALA A 349 6.24 8.00 -10.84
N ILE A 350 6.92 9.15 -10.65
CA ILE A 350 6.41 10.28 -9.87
C ILE A 350 5.17 10.90 -10.54
N LYS A 351 5.22 11.14 -11.85
CA LYS A 351 4.08 11.68 -12.62
C LYS A 351 2.87 10.76 -12.56
N GLY A 352 3.09 9.43 -12.62
CA GLY A 352 2.03 8.45 -12.40
C GLY A 352 1.40 8.57 -11.02
N ALA A 353 2.22 8.70 -9.97
CA ALA A 353 1.75 8.93 -8.61
C ALA A 353 0.99 10.27 -8.48
N GLN A 354 1.49 11.35 -9.07
CA GLN A 354 0.81 12.66 -9.11
C GLN A 354 -0.56 12.59 -9.78
N LYS A 355 -0.63 11.94 -10.93
CA LYS A 355 -1.86 11.89 -11.73
C LYS A 355 -2.91 10.96 -11.13
N TYR A 356 -2.50 9.76 -10.71
CA TYR A 356 -3.43 8.71 -10.32
C TYR A 356 -3.45 8.41 -8.81
N GLY A 357 -2.50 8.96 -8.05
CA GLY A 357 -2.24 8.49 -6.68
C GLY A 357 -1.83 7.02 -6.67
N TYR A 358 -1.30 6.51 -7.78
CA TYR A 358 -0.98 5.10 -7.94
C TYR A 358 0.14 4.88 -8.95
N THR A 359 0.98 3.92 -8.65
CA THR A 359 1.81 3.17 -9.59
C THR A 359 1.99 1.76 -9.02
N HIS A 360 2.27 0.77 -9.87
CA HIS A 360 2.35 -0.62 -9.42
C HIS A 360 3.57 -0.88 -8.51
N HIS A 361 3.56 -2.02 -7.81
CA HIS A 361 4.54 -2.38 -6.78
C HIS A 361 6.00 -2.23 -7.22
N ILE A 362 6.35 -2.67 -8.43
CA ILE A 362 7.74 -2.63 -8.91
C ILE A 362 8.24 -1.20 -9.11
N ASN A 363 7.41 -0.29 -9.61
CA ASN A 363 7.77 1.12 -9.65
C ASN A 363 7.98 1.69 -8.24
N ARG A 364 7.15 1.30 -7.27
CA ARG A 364 7.30 1.75 -5.88
C ARG A 364 8.59 1.23 -5.25
N LEU A 365 8.91 -0.04 -5.46
CA LEU A 365 10.07 -0.70 -4.83
C LEU A 365 11.38 -0.42 -5.57
N MET A 366 11.43 -0.76 -6.87
CA MET A 366 12.69 -0.80 -7.62
C MET A 366 13.04 0.52 -8.32
N ILE A 367 12.11 1.48 -8.37
CA ILE A 367 12.39 2.82 -8.90
C ILE A 367 12.33 3.85 -7.75
N LEU A 368 11.16 4.13 -7.21
CA LEU A 368 10.96 5.19 -6.21
C LEU A 368 11.79 4.93 -4.94
N SER A 369 11.48 3.86 -4.23
CA SER A 369 12.12 3.53 -2.96
C SER A 369 13.61 3.27 -3.10
N ASN A 370 14.01 2.54 -4.17
CA ASN A 370 15.41 2.27 -4.49
C ASN A 370 16.21 3.56 -4.66
N ILE A 371 15.77 4.48 -5.53
CA ILE A 371 16.52 5.71 -5.81
C ILE A 371 16.52 6.64 -4.59
N MET A 372 15.41 6.76 -3.86
CA MET A 372 15.36 7.50 -2.60
C MET A 372 16.38 6.97 -1.58
N ASN A 373 16.43 5.65 -1.39
CA ASN A 373 17.38 5.00 -0.48
C ASN A 373 18.84 5.22 -0.92
N LEU A 374 19.13 5.08 -2.22
CA LEU A 374 20.46 5.32 -2.78
C LEU A 374 20.89 6.79 -2.72
N CYS A 375 19.96 7.73 -2.61
CA CYS A 375 20.23 9.16 -2.36
C CYS A 375 20.38 9.50 -0.87
N ASN A 376 20.48 8.53 0.03
CA ASN A 376 20.62 8.72 1.46
C ASN A 376 19.49 9.55 2.09
N ILE A 377 18.26 9.47 1.55
CA ILE A 377 17.09 10.19 2.07
C ILE A 377 16.63 9.54 3.38
N ASP A 378 16.31 10.38 4.36
CA ASP A 378 15.79 9.96 5.66
C ASP A 378 14.54 9.07 5.48
N PRO A 379 14.47 7.89 6.11
CA PRO A 379 13.32 6.99 5.96
C PRO A 379 11.98 7.62 6.39
N ASN A 380 11.97 8.61 7.30
CA ASN A 380 10.76 9.35 7.66
C ASN A 380 10.27 10.25 6.49
N GLU A 381 11.20 10.88 5.76
CA GLU A 381 10.84 11.66 4.56
C GLU A 381 10.26 10.74 3.48
N ILE A 382 10.84 9.56 3.28
CA ILE A 382 10.34 8.55 2.33
C ILE A 382 8.94 8.07 2.77
N TYR A 383 8.78 7.71 4.05
CA TYR A 383 7.48 7.29 4.59
C TYR A 383 6.41 8.36 4.38
N LYS A 384 6.71 9.63 4.72
CA LYS A 384 5.81 10.76 4.53
C LYS A 384 5.40 10.90 3.06
N TRP A 385 6.36 10.86 2.14
CA TRP A 385 6.10 10.94 0.70
C TRP A 385 5.17 9.82 0.22
N PHE A 386 5.41 8.56 0.64
CA PHE A 386 4.55 7.44 0.29
C PHE A 386 3.13 7.58 0.86
N MET A 387 3.00 8.10 2.07
CA MET A 387 1.69 8.37 2.68
C MET A 387 0.95 9.50 1.95
N GLU A 388 1.66 10.50 1.47
CA GLU A 388 1.11 11.64 0.73
C GLU A 388 0.68 11.25 -0.68
N MET A 389 1.50 10.51 -1.41
CA MET A 389 1.37 10.31 -2.86
C MET A 389 0.47 9.16 -3.28
N PHE A 390 0.15 8.21 -2.39
CA PHE A 390 -0.62 7.03 -2.77
C PHE A 390 -2.02 6.98 -2.13
N ILE A 391 -3.03 6.66 -2.96
CA ILE A 391 -4.43 6.57 -2.52
C ILE A 391 -4.71 5.37 -1.63
N ASP A 392 -3.89 4.33 -1.74
CA ASP A 392 -3.98 3.09 -0.94
C ASP A 392 -3.07 3.12 0.30
N SER A 393 -2.43 4.25 0.59
CA SER A 393 -1.57 4.38 1.75
C SER A 393 -2.35 4.35 3.07
N SER A 394 -1.81 3.62 4.04
CA SER A 394 -2.22 3.56 5.44
C SER A 394 -0.99 3.24 6.27
N ASP A 395 -0.98 3.60 7.54
CA ASP A 395 0.18 3.42 8.41
C ASP A 395 0.61 1.94 8.46
N TRP A 396 -0.36 1.02 8.65
CA TRP A 396 -0.10 -0.41 8.76
C TRP A 396 0.58 -1.01 7.53
N VAL A 397 0.37 -0.44 6.32
CA VAL A 397 0.98 -0.95 5.09
C VAL A 397 2.28 -0.19 4.76
N MET A 398 2.34 1.13 5.00
CA MET A 398 3.49 1.93 4.60
C MET A 398 4.69 1.77 5.53
N VAL A 399 4.48 1.62 6.84
CA VAL A 399 5.59 1.44 7.79
C VAL A 399 6.46 0.24 7.41
N PRO A 400 5.96 -1.02 7.31
CA PRO A 400 6.83 -2.14 6.96
C PRO A 400 7.36 -2.07 5.53
N ASN A 401 6.57 -1.52 4.59
CA ASN A 401 7.03 -1.44 3.20
C ASN A 401 8.14 -0.40 3.01
N VAL A 402 8.09 0.73 3.69
CA VAL A 402 9.14 1.76 3.58
C VAL A 402 10.35 1.40 4.42
N TYR A 403 10.18 1.25 5.75
CA TYR A 403 11.34 1.01 6.64
C TYR A 403 11.95 -0.38 6.48
N GLY A 404 11.15 -1.39 6.15
CA GLY A 404 11.62 -2.76 5.96
C GLY A 404 12.00 -3.06 4.53
N MET A 405 11.02 -3.23 3.64
CA MET A 405 11.26 -3.72 2.27
C MET A 405 11.97 -2.69 1.41
N GLY A 406 11.50 -1.44 1.38
CA GLY A 406 11.96 -0.42 0.44
C GLY A 406 13.34 0.12 0.74
N THR A 407 13.64 0.38 2.02
CA THR A 407 14.88 1.05 2.43
C THR A 407 15.80 0.20 3.29
N PHE A 408 15.31 -0.91 3.86
CA PHE A 408 16.05 -1.69 4.86
C PHE A 408 16.47 -0.87 6.09
N ALA A 409 15.74 0.21 6.38
CA ALA A 409 16.03 1.11 7.49
C ALA A 409 15.80 0.46 8.87
N ASP A 410 15.04 -0.64 8.92
CA ASP A 410 14.81 -1.46 10.12
C ASP A 410 15.96 -2.43 10.45
N GLY A 411 16.99 -2.50 9.62
CA GLY A 411 18.13 -3.41 9.78
C GLY A 411 17.81 -4.88 9.50
N GLY A 412 16.65 -5.18 8.91
CA GLY A 412 16.30 -6.52 8.43
C GLY A 412 15.38 -7.31 9.36
N ILE A 413 14.32 -6.71 9.89
CA ILE A 413 13.30 -7.41 10.69
C ILE A 413 12.69 -8.58 9.88
N PHE A 414 12.38 -8.36 8.60
CA PHE A 414 11.88 -9.42 7.73
C PHE A 414 12.55 -9.49 6.36
N ALA A 415 13.15 -8.39 5.88
CA ALA A 415 13.95 -8.39 4.67
C ALA A 415 15.35 -8.93 4.97
N THR A 416 15.85 -9.89 4.19
CA THR A 416 17.17 -10.49 4.40
C THR A 416 18.32 -9.70 3.77
N LYS A 417 17.99 -8.71 2.97
CA LYS A 417 18.92 -7.81 2.25
C LYS A 417 18.18 -6.58 1.76
N PRO A 418 18.86 -5.46 1.50
CA PRO A 418 18.25 -4.31 0.84
C PRO A 418 17.85 -4.65 -0.60
N TYR A 419 16.72 -4.11 -1.05
CA TYR A 419 16.26 -4.20 -2.43
C TYR A 419 16.78 -3.01 -3.22
N ILE A 420 18.01 -3.13 -3.71
CA ILE A 420 18.68 -2.11 -4.52
C ILE A 420 19.02 -2.63 -5.90
N CYS A 421 18.99 -1.75 -6.90
CA CYS A 421 19.37 -2.09 -8.28
C CYS A 421 19.99 -0.90 -9.00
N GLY A 422 20.83 -1.21 -10.01
CA GLY A 422 21.34 -0.27 -10.99
C GLY A 422 20.45 -0.20 -12.23
N SER A 423 20.89 0.58 -13.23
CA SER A 423 20.16 0.81 -14.49
C SER A 423 19.87 -0.46 -15.29
N SER A 424 20.75 -1.45 -15.20
CA SER A 424 20.63 -2.73 -15.92
C SER A 424 19.35 -3.50 -15.57
N TYR A 425 18.90 -3.43 -14.32
CA TYR A 425 17.62 -4.03 -13.91
C TYR A 425 16.45 -3.31 -14.58
N ILE A 426 16.42 -1.98 -14.50
CA ILE A 426 15.34 -1.17 -15.07
C ILE A 426 15.23 -1.39 -16.59
N LEU A 427 16.36 -1.36 -17.31
CA LEU A 427 16.41 -1.62 -18.76
C LEU A 427 15.92 -3.03 -19.13
N ARG A 428 16.27 -4.03 -18.30
CA ARG A 428 15.86 -5.41 -18.52
C ARG A 428 14.35 -5.61 -18.34
N MET A 429 13.74 -4.93 -17.36
CA MET A 429 12.34 -5.11 -17.00
C MET A 429 11.39 -4.15 -17.70
N SER A 430 11.90 -3.16 -18.43
CA SER A 430 11.11 -2.07 -19.01
C SER A 430 11.37 -1.87 -20.52
N ASN A 431 10.57 -0.99 -21.11
CA ASN A 431 10.78 -0.46 -22.46
C ASN A 431 11.52 0.88 -22.48
N PHE A 432 12.06 1.35 -21.34
CA PHE A 432 12.96 2.52 -21.30
C PHE A 432 14.22 2.27 -22.15
N LYS A 433 14.76 3.34 -22.72
CA LYS A 433 15.99 3.29 -23.50
C LYS A 433 17.18 3.75 -22.65
N LYS A 434 18.37 3.25 -23.04
CA LYS A 434 19.61 3.71 -22.41
C LYS A 434 19.78 5.23 -22.69
N GLY A 435 20.16 5.97 -21.67
CA GLY A 435 20.42 7.41 -21.70
C GLY A 435 21.28 7.82 -20.51
N ASP A 436 21.51 9.11 -20.33
CA ASP A 436 22.37 9.67 -19.28
C ASP A 436 21.91 9.29 -17.87
N TRP A 437 20.63 9.07 -17.68
CA TRP A 437 20.08 8.57 -16.42
C TRP A 437 20.67 7.25 -15.96
N CYS A 438 21.19 6.42 -16.89
CA CYS A 438 21.83 5.16 -16.55
C CYS A 438 23.12 5.36 -15.74
N ASP A 439 23.92 6.35 -16.12
CA ASP A 439 25.17 6.66 -15.42
C ASP A 439 24.90 7.20 -14.01
N ILE A 440 23.83 7.97 -13.85
CA ILE A 440 23.38 8.47 -12.54
C ILE A 440 22.96 7.27 -11.65
N VAL A 441 22.08 6.41 -12.13
CA VAL A 441 21.54 5.29 -11.35
C VAL A 441 22.64 4.26 -11.03
N ASP A 442 23.53 3.98 -11.99
CA ASP A 442 24.68 3.08 -11.75
C ASP A 442 25.66 3.71 -10.73
N GLY A 443 25.88 5.01 -10.81
CA GLY A 443 26.70 5.74 -9.84
C GLY A 443 26.12 5.70 -8.43
N LEU A 444 24.82 5.95 -8.27
CA LEU A 444 24.11 5.84 -6.99
C LEU A 444 24.23 4.43 -6.42
N TYR A 445 23.99 3.41 -7.24
CA TYR A 445 24.07 2.01 -6.85
C TYR A 445 25.45 1.58 -6.36
N TRP A 446 26.51 1.87 -7.15
CA TRP A 446 27.87 1.46 -6.80
C TRP A 446 28.45 2.29 -5.64
N LYS A 447 28.10 3.57 -5.55
CA LYS A 447 28.47 4.45 -4.43
C LYS A 447 27.88 3.94 -3.11
N PHE A 448 26.59 3.58 -3.09
CA PHE A 448 25.95 3.00 -1.91
C PHE A 448 26.65 1.71 -1.45
N ILE A 449 26.98 0.81 -2.39
CA ILE A 449 27.70 -0.43 -2.07
C ILE A 449 29.09 -0.12 -1.49
N GLU A 450 29.80 0.86 -2.01
CA GLU A 450 31.10 1.28 -1.50
C GLU A 450 31.01 1.89 -0.10
N GLU A 451 30.08 2.79 0.12
CA GLU A 451 29.84 3.45 1.41
C GLU A 451 29.39 2.47 2.51
N LYS A 452 28.68 1.40 2.14
CA LYS A 452 28.18 0.37 3.06
C LYS A 452 28.97 -0.95 2.94
N LYS A 453 30.25 -0.88 2.51
CA LYS A 453 31.09 -2.04 2.19
C LYS A 453 31.09 -3.10 3.30
N ASP A 454 31.19 -2.70 4.56
CA ASP A 454 31.23 -3.64 5.69
C ASP A 454 29.99 -4.52 5.77
N PHE A 455 28.81 -3.96 5.55
CA PHE A 455 27.56 -4.72 5.48
C PHE A 455 27.57 -5.71 4.32
N PHE A 456 28.02 -5.29 3.13
CA PHE A 456 28.03 -6.15 1.94
C PHE A 456 29.06 -7.29 2.05
N ILE A 457 30.20 -7.09 2.68
CA ILE A 457 31.21 -8.13 2.90
C ILE A 457 30.69 -9.20 3.86
N THR A 458 30.03 -8.82 4.94
CA THR A 458 29.55 -9.75 5.96
C THR A 458 28.34 -10.57 5.53
N ASN A 459 27.63 -10.15 4.48
CA ASN A 459 26.47 -10.87 3.96
C ASN A 459 26.89 -11.81 2.80
N PRO A 460 26.83 -13.15 2.97
CA PRO A 460 27.31 -14.11 1.96
C PRO A 460 26.64 -13.98 0.59
N ARG A 461 25.37 -13.49 0.56
CA ARG A 461 24.62 -13.29 -0.69
C ARG A 461 25.02 -12.02 -1.44
N LEU A 462 25.68 -11.07 -0.78
CA LEU A 462 25.99 -9.74 -1.31
C LEU A 462 27.49 -9.52 -1.53
N SER A 463 28.36 -10.37 -0.96
CA SER A 463 29.82 -10.23 -1.07
C SER A 463 30.35 -10.22 -2.52
N LEU A 464 29.63 -10.86 -3.45
CA LEU A 464 29.97 -10.81 -4.88
C LEU A 464 29.86 -9.39 -5.47
N MET A 465 29.00 -8.53 -4.89
CA MET A 465 28.84 -7.14 -5.34
C MET A 465 30.12 -6.32 -5.06
N ILE A 466 30.79 -6.58 -3.95
CA ILE A 466 32.08 -5.93 -3.63
C ILE A 466 33.14 -6.32 -4.64
N ARG A 467 33.24 -7.62 -4.99
CA ARG A 467 34.19 -8.07 -6.02
C ARG A 467 33.88 -7.45 -7.40
N ALA A 468 32.62 -7.23 -7.71
CA ALA A 468 32.23 -6.58 -8.95
C ALA A 468 32.57 -5.08 -8.93
N LEU A 469 32.37 -4.39 -7.79
CA LEU A 469 32.78 -2.99 -7.60
C LEU A 469 34.30 -2.79 -7.78
N GLU A 470 35.12 -3.69 -7.22
CA GLU A 470 36.56 -3.66 -7.32
C GLU A 470 37.09 -3.89 -8.76
N LYS A 471 36.29 -4.52 -9.61
CA LYS A 471 36.62 -4.76 -11.03
C LYS A 471 36.13 -3.65 -11.97
N LEU A 472 35.43 -2.63 -11.46
CA LEU A 472 35.03 -1.51 -12.30
C LEU A 472 36.27 -0.77 -12.83
N ASN A 473 36.21 -0.40 -14.12
CA ASN A 473 37.23 0.47 -14.70
C ASN A 473 37.30 1.79 -13.88
N PRO A 474 38.51 2.23 -13.46
CA PRO A 474 38.68 3.41 -12.59
C PRO A 474 38.06 4.70 -13.17
N ASP A 475 38.25 4.97 -14.48
CA ASP A 475 37.70 6.15 -15.11
C ASP A 475 36.18 6.10 -15.18
N ARG A 476 35.63 4.93 -15.50
CA ARG A 476 34.18 4.69 -15.47
C ARG A 476 33.60 4.89 -14.06
N LYS A 477 34.26 4.34 -13.04
CA LYS A 477 33.85 4.51 -11.64
C LYS A 477 33.84 5.97 -11.23
N LYS A 478 34.91 6.71 -11.55
CA LYS A 478 35.01 8.15 -11.27
C LYS A 478 33.85 8.90 -11.91
N HIS A 479 33.62 8.68 -13.20
CA HIS A 479 32.56 9.35 -13.96
C HIS A 479 31.17 9.12 -13.35
N ILE A 480 30.77 7.87 -13.11
CA ILE A 480 29.42 7.57 -12.57
C ILE A 480 29.26 8.08 -11.14
N PHE A 481 30.32 8.12 -10.32
CA PHE A 481 30.27 8.69 -8.98
C PHE A 481 30.10 10.20 -8.99
N GLU A 482 30.74 10.90 -9.94
CA GLU A 482 30.52 12.33 -10.17
C GLU A 482 29.06 12.59 -10.60
N CYS A 483 28.51 11.80 -11.52
CA CYS A 483 27.10 11.87 -11.91
C CYS A 483 26.16 11.70 -10.70
N ALA A 484 26.41 10.69 -9.85
CA ALA A 484 25.63 10.44 -8.65
C ALA A 484 25.70 11.59 -7.63
N ASN A 485 26.90 12.13 -7.37
CA ASN A 485 27.08 13.25 -6.45
C ASN A 485 26.35 14.50 -6.92
N ASN A 486 26.46 14.84 -8.21
CA ASN A 486 25.76 15.98 -8.81
C ASN A 486 24.24 15.80 -8.72
N PHE A 487 23.76 14.59 -8.94
CA PHE A 487 22.34 14.26 -8.80
C PHE A 487 21.86 14.42 -7.36
N ILE A 488 22.53 13.81 -6.38
CA ILE A 488 22.18 13.94 -4.97
C ILE A 488 22.12 15.41 -4.56
N ASN A 489 23.15 16.21 -4.88
CA ASN A 489 23.19 17.64 -4.56
C ASN A 489 22.04 18.43 -5.19
N LYS A 490 21.55 18.00 -6.36
CA LYS A 490 20.43 18.65 -7.07
C LYS A 490 19.07 18.32 -6.43
N VAL A 491 18.86 17.07 -6.01
CA VAL A 491 17.51 16.57 -5.65
C VAL A 491 17.30 16.38 -4.16
N THR A 492 18.31 16.65 -3.32
CA THR A 492 18.22 16.56 -1.86
C THR A 492 18.61 17.85 -1.17
N GLN A 493 18.17 18.00 0.11
CA GLN A 493 18.50 19.09 1.03
C GLN A 493 19.17 18.54 2.29
#